data_5e1a7032c004eee59694b60af6387ad4
#
_entry.id   5e1a7032c004eee59694b60af6387ad4
#
_cell.length_a   1.000
_cell.length_b   1.000
_cell.length_c   1.000
_cell.angle_alpha   90.00
_cell.angle_beta   90.00
_cell.angle_gamma   90.00
#
_symmetry.space_group_name_H-M   'P 1'
#
loop_
_entity.id
_entity.type
_entity.pdbx_description
1 polymer ?
#
loop_
_entity_poly.entity_id
_entity_poly.type
_entity_poly.pdbx_seq_one_letter_code
_entity_poly.pdbx_strand_id
1 'polypeptide(L)'
;TASNMRYEMRGHWRKDPKYGIQYDVEGYEEQIIPTREGIVAYLSSGQIKGIGPKMAERIYDAFGNMALEVLDKKPEKLLTISGISQNKLKKICDSYLANRGARDVVAFLSPHGITPNRAVKLYKEYGEQTMDIVKNHPYKLCEMAGVGFKTADKIAMSMGIDRLSPERVDEGILYTLTDAESRGNLCMERDGFIAACQKTLETPELTDQMIAARANRLILDGRMRTYESCVYREKTAKAEEKLADLIRYQIRHQNPCTYGDLDHELDREESRLKVRLASEQRQ
;
A
#
# COMPACT_ATOMS: atom_id res chain seq x y z
N THR A 1 18.55 8.02 1.99
CA THR A 1 19.84 7.43 2.36
C THR A 1 20.50 8.29 3.43
N ALA A 2 20.94 7.68 4.54
CA ALA A 2 21.68 8.41 5.57
C ALA A 2 23.12 8.69 5.08
N SER A 3 23.64 9.85 5.43
CA SER A 3 25.03 10.20 5.11
C SER A 3 25.99 9.24 5.83
N ASN A 4 27.05 8.80 5.16
CA ASN A 4 28.08 7.89 5.66
C ASN A 4 27.68 6.41 5.88
N MET A 5 26.61 5.95 5.22
CA MET A 5 26.25 4.54 5.17
C MET A 5 26.63 3.95 3.80
N ARG A 6 27.10 2.71 3.80
CA ARG A 6 27.35 1.97 2.56
C ARG A 6 26.13 1.16 2.17
N TYR A 7 25.70 1.34 0.93
CA TYR A 7 24.56 0.62 0.37
C TYR A 7 25.04 -0.24 -0.80
N GLU A 8 24.67 -1.50 -0.79
CA GLU A 8 24.74 -2.34 -1.98
C GLU A 8 23.41 -2.26 -2.68
N MET A 9 23.40 -1.71 -3.90
CA MET A 9 22.19 -1.47 -4.68
C MET A 9 22.09 -2.44 -5.85
N ARG A 10 20.93 -3.07 -6.03
CA ARG A 10 20.59 -3.89 -7.19
C ARG A 10 19.56 -3.16 -8.02
N GLY A 11 19.75 -3.18 -9.34
CA GLY A 11 18.85 -2.49 -10.28
C GLY A 11 19.44 -2.46 -11.66
N HIS A 12 18.86 -1.64 -12.53
CA HIS A 12 19.31 -1.49 -13.90
C HIS A 12 19.37 -0.02 -14.32
N TRP A 13 20.23 0.28 -15.29
CA TRP A 13 20.31 1.60 -15.86
C TRP A 13 19.16 1.84 -16.83
N ARG A 14 18.44 2.96 -16.70
CA ARG A 14 17.36 3.39 -17.57
C ARG A 14 17.62 4.80 -18.06
N LYS A 15 17.27 5.04 -19.34
CA LYS A 15 17.31 6.38 -19.91
C LYS A 15 15.95 7.04 -19.72
N ASP A 16 15.89 8.09 -18.91
CA ASP A 16 14.70 8.90 -18.72
C ASP A 16 14.72 10.07 -19.74
N PRO A 17 13.61 10.36 -20.43
CA PRO A 17 13.58 11.43 -21.46
C PRO A 17 13.85 12.82 -20.89
N LYS A 18 13.51 13.06 -19.61
CA LYS A 18 13.62 14.35 -18.94
C LYS A 18 14.88 14.49 -18.09
N TYR A 19 15.29 13.40 -17.44
CA TYR A 19 16.34 13.41 -16.42
C TYR A 19 17.62 12.67 -16.84
N GLY A 20 17.69 12.16 -18.07
CA GLY A 20 18.87 11.48 -18.59
C GLY A 20 19.01 10.03 -18.10
N ILE A 21 20.27 9.57 -17.96
CA ILE A 21 20.56 8.20 -17.52
C ILE A 21 20.39 8.13 -16.00
N GLN A 22 19.51 7.26 -15.54
CA GLN A 22 19.22 7.01 -14.13
C GLN A 22 19.39 5.53 -13.78
N TYR A 23 19.84 5.25 -12.57
CA TYR A 23 19.86 3.90 -12.03
C TYR A 23 18.56 3.61 -11.29
N ASP A 24 17.76 2.71 -11.86
CA ASP A 24 16.48 2.30 -11.28
C ASP A 24 16.76 1.22 -10.24
N VAL A 25 16.63 1.59 -8.95
CA VAL A 25 16.97 0.74 -7.82
C VAL A 25 15.80 -0.19 -7.53
N GLU A 26 16.00 -1.49 -7.74
CA GLU A 26 15.02 -2.54 -7.44
C GLU A 26 15.13 -3.04 -5.99
N GLY A 27 16.34 -2.98 -5.42
CA GLY A 27 16.62 -3.37 -4.06
C GLY A 27 17.92 -2.75 -3.54
N TYR A 28 18.02 -2.65 -2.22
CA TYR A 28 19.27 -2.25 -1.58
C TYR A 28 19.46 -2.99 -0.24
N GLU A 29 20.73 -3.23 0.09
CA GLU A 29 21.13 -3.74 1.41
C GLU A 29 22.04 -2.72 2.08
N GLU A 30 21.76 -2.42 3.34
CA GLU A 30 22.63 -1.60 4.16
C GLU A 30 23.77 -2.47 4.70
N GLN A 31 25.00 -2.17 4.29
CA GLN A 31 26.18 -2.80 4.85
C GLN A 31 26.70 -1.98 6.02
N ILE A 32 26.53 -2.52 7.22
CA ILE A 32 27.17 -1.94 8.42
C ILE A 32 28.61 -2.41 8.42
N ILE A 33 29.53 -1.48 8.10
CA ILE A 33 30.95 -1.78 8.15
C ILE A 33 31.31 -1.96 9.64
N PRO A 34 31.89 -3.10 10.06
CA PRO A 34 32.20 -3.38 11.45
C PRO A 34 33.46 -2.61 11.93
N THR A 35 33.49 -1.31 11.64
CA THR A 35 34.49 -0.35 12.12
C THR A 35 33.81 0.64 13.05
N ARG A 36 34.62 1.38 13.81
CA ARG A 36 34.14 2.44 14.71
C ARG A 36 33.24 3.43 13.96
N GLU A 37 33.76 3.92 12.85
CA GLU A 37 33.05 4.91 12.00
C GLU A 37 31.71 4.37 11.44
N GLY A 38 31.71 3.12 10.99
CA GLY A 38 30.53 2.48 10.45
C GLY A 38 29.43 2.25 11.49
N ILE A 39 29.81 1.74 12.66
CA ILE A 39 28.85 1.49 13.75
C ILE A 39 28.31 2.81 14.32
N VAL A 40 29.20 3.79 14.56
CA VAL A 40 28.79 5.12 15.05
C VAL A 40 27.88 5.82 14.03
N ALA A 41 28.21 5.76 12.73
CA ALA A 41 27.39 6.32 11.66
C ALA A 41 25.99 5.67 11.61
N TYR A 42 25.92 4.35 11.71
CA TYR A 42 24.67 3.62 11.76
C TYR A 42 23.81 4.03 12.97
N LEU A 43 24.38 3.99 14.17
CA LEU A 43 23.67 4.35 15.39
C LEU A 43 23.17 5.80 15.38
N SER A 44 23.92 6.73 14.75
CA SER A 44 23.59 8.15 14.67
C SER A 44 22.82 8.57 13.43
N SER A 45 22.46 7.63 12.55
CA SER A 45 21.82 7.88 11.25
C SER A 45 20.43 8.53 11.34
N GLY A 46 19.86 8.68 12.54
CA GLY A 46 18.49 9.14 12.77
C GLY A 46 17.43 8.05 12.62
N GLN A 47 17.82 6.86 12.19
CA GLN A 47 16.91 5.72 12.11
C GLN A 47 16.53 5.21 13.51
N ILE A 48 17.45 5.29 14.48
CA ILE A 48 17.23 4.87 15.86
C ILE A 48 16.89 6.08 16.71
N LYS A 49 15.63 6.22 17.11
CA LYS A 49 15.18 7.34 17.93
C LYS A 49 15.85 7.31 19.31
N GLY A 50 16.40 8.44 19.73
CA GLY A 50 17.04 8.57 21.03
C GLY A 50 18.55 8.37 21.03
N ILE A 51 19.15 8.00 19.89
CA ILE A 51 20.61 7.94 19.70
C ILE A 51 21.02 9.04 18.73
N GLY A 52 21.65 10.08 19.25
CA GLY A 52 22.35 11.10 18.45
C GLY A 52 23.85 10.82 18.38
N PRO A 53 24.64 11.64 17.63
CA PRO A 53 26.07 11.39 17.42
C PRO A 53 26.88 11.15 18.70
N LYS A 54 26.75 12.03 19.70
CA LYS A 54 27.44 11.88 20.99
C LYS A 54 27.02 10.62 21.76
N MET A 55 25.78 10.18 21.63
CA MET A 55 25.32 8.97 22.29
C MET A 55 25.79 7.71 21.54
N ALA A 56 25.85 7.75 20.22
CA ALA A 56 26.41 6.69 19.39
C ALA A 56 27.90 6.44 19.73
N GLU A 57 28.67 7.51 19.87
CA GLU A 57 30.08 7.41 20.31
C GLU A 57 30.19 6.75 21.68
N ARG A 58 29.38 7.17 22.68
CA ARG A 58 29.41 6.57 24.03
C ARG A 58 29.03 5.10 24.02
N ILE A 59 28.06 4.72 23.19
CA ILE A 59 27.66 3.32 23.03
C ILE A 59 28.83 2.51 22.44
N TYR A 60 29.47 3.04 21.42
CA TYR A 60 30.63 2.39 20.82
C TYR A 60 31.83 2.30 21.81
N ASP A 61 32.12 3.36 22.53
CA ASP A 61 33.22 3.39 23.52
C ASP A 61 32.98 2.38 24.67
N ALA A 62 31.70 2.12 25.01
CA ALA A 62 31.34 1.14 26.03
C ALA A 62 31.35 -0.31 25.54
N PHE A 63 30.95 -0.57 24.30
CA PHE A 63 30.71 -1.92 23.79
C PHE A 63 31.50 -2.29 22.54
N GLY A 64 32.22 -1.33 21.93
CA GLY A 64 33.01 -1.55 20.71
C GLY A 64 32.18 -2.17 19.59
N ASN A 65 32.75 -3.14 18.89
CA ASN A 65 32.08 -3.86 17.80
C ASN A 65 30.87 -4.68 18.25
N MET A 66 30.73 -4.93 19.57
CA MET A 66 29.57 -5.64 20.14
C MET A 66 28.35 -4.74 20.34
N ALA A 67 28.44 -3.45 20.07
CA ALA A 67 27.35 -2.48 20.30
C ALA A 67 26.04 -2.88 19.68
N LEU A 68 26.04 -3.38 18.44
CA LEU A 68 24.84 -3.85 17.74
C LEU A 68 24.30 -5.15 18.34
N GLU A 69 25.16 -6.07 18.74
CA GLU A 69 24.76 -7.30 19.40
C GLU A 69 24.16 -7.04 20.80
N VAL A 70 24.69 -6.05 21.51
CA VAL A 70 24.14 -5.59 22.80
C VAL A 70 22.73 -5.02 22.60
N LEU A 71 22.52 -4.17 21.58
CA LEU A 71 21.18 -3.66 21.22
C LEU A 71 20.20 -4.77 20.87
N ASP A 72 20.67 -5.82 20.24
CA ASP A 72 19.87 -6.94 19.75
C ASP A 72 19.49 -7.93 20.86
N LYS A 73 20.48 -8.34 21.66
CA LYS A 73 20.31 -9.45 22.61
C LYS A 73 20.22 -9.04 24.08
N LYS A 74 20.80 -7.91 24.45
CA LYS A 74 20.94 -7.48 25.87
C LYS A 74 20.84 -5.95 25.99
N PRO A 75 19.74 -5.32 25.50
CA PRO A 75 19.63 -3.87 25.47
C PRO A 75 19.64 -3.20 26.85
N GLU A 76 19.33 -3.94 27.89
CA GLU A 76 19.42 -3.47 29.29
C GLU A 76 20.82 -3.02 29.69
N LYS A 77 21.87 -3.55 29.05
CA LYS A 77 23.26 -3.10 29.29
C LYS A 77 23.49 -1.63 28.93
N LEU A 78 22.64 -1.07 28.02
CA LEU A 78 22.74 0.35 27.70
C LEU A 78 22.43 1.27 28.88
N LEU A 79 21.74 0.78 29.92
CA LEU A 79 21.49 1.55 31.15
C LEU A 79 22.73 1.90 31.91
N THR A 80 23.86 1.22 31.66
CA THR A 80 25.16 1.57 32.25
C THR A 80 25.76 2.86 31.69
N ILE A 81 25.23 3.32 30.54
CA ILE A 81 25.69 4.54 29.87
C ILE A 81 25.00 5.75 30.43
N SER A 82 25.76 6.72 30.91
CA SER A 82 25.23 7.99 31.42
C SER A 82 24.34 8.69 30.33
N GLY A 83 23.12 9.04 30.70
CA GLY A 83 22.16 9.71 29.81
C GLY A 83 21.19 8.74 29.08
N ILE A 84 21.21 7.44 29.43
CA ILE A 84 20.19 6.48 29.02
C ILE A 84 19.35 6.09 30.24
N SER A 85 18.14 6.62 30.31
CA SER A 85 17.11 6.23 31.28
C SER A 85 16.28 5.06 30.77
N GLN A 86 15.51 4.43 31.65
CA GLN A 86 14.56 3.36 31.27
C GLN A 86 13.62 3.77 30.13
N ASN A 87 13.05 4.99 30.19
CA ASN A 87 12.17 5.51 29.15
C ASN A 87 12.90 5.74 27.83
N LYS A 88 14.15 6.15 27.89
CA LYS A 88 14.98 6.34 26.70
C LYS A 88 15.41 5.00 26.11
N LEU A 89 15.76 4.03 26.95
CA LEU A 89 16.06 2.66 26.52
C LEU A 89 14.86 2.08 25.76
N LYS A 90 13.64 2.19 26.30
CA LYS A 90 12.44 1.71 25.62
C LYS A 90 12.29 2.33 24.21
N LYS A 91 12.43 3.65 24.09
CA LYS A 91 12.36 4.35 22.79
C LYS A 91 13.44 3.87 21.81
N ILE A 92 14.65 3.62 22.30
CA ILE A 92 15.75 3.09 21.49
C ILE A 92 15.42 1.69 20.99
N CYS A 93 14.98 0.80 21.87
CA CYS A 93 14.63 -0.58 21.53
C CYS A 93 13.46 -0.63 20.55
N ASP A 94 12.35 0.07 20.81
CA ASP A 94 11.19 0.10 19.93
C ASP A 94 11.56 0.57 18.51
N SER A 95 12.38 1.60 18.42
CA SER A 95 12.78 2.14 17.13
C SER A 95 13.82 1.26 16.42
N TYR A 96 14.73 0.61 17.15
CA TYR A 96 15.72 -0.31 16.61
C TYR A 96 15.07 -1.57 16.04
N LEU A 97 14.15 -2.19 16.79
CA LEU A 97 13.39 -3.36 16.34
C LEU A 97 12.53 -3.04 15.11
N ALA A 98 11.84 -1.89 15.12
CA ALA A 98 11.06 -1.45 13.97
C ALA A 98 11.92 -1.27 12.70
N ASN A 99 13.11 -0.71 12.83
CA ASN A 99 14.03 -0.55 11.69
C ASN A 99 14.61 -1.87 11.20
N ARG A 100 14.93 -2.78 12.11
CA ARG A 100 15.42 -4.12 11.78
C ARG A 100 14.37 -4.91 11.02
N GLY A 101 13.14 -4.98 11.55
CA GLY A 101 12.05 -5.69 10.90
C GLY A 101 11.71 -5.11 9.53
N ALA A 102 11.75 -3.79 9.37
CA ALA A 102 11.55 -3.17 8.06
C ALA A 102 12.66 -3.57 7.05
N ARG A 103 13.92 -3.66 7.48
CA ARG A 103 15.02 -4.13 6.61
C ARG A 103 14.84 -5.58 6.18
N ASP A 104 14.46 -6.45 7.12
CA ASP A 104 14.22 -7.87 6.82
C ASP A 104 13.10 -8.04 5.79
N VAL A 105 12.03 -7.25 5.92
CA VAL A 105 10.93 -7.21 4.95
C VAL A 105 11.37 -6.67 3.59
N VAL A 106 12.19 -5.61 3.56
CA VAL A 106 12.75 -5.06 2.30
C VAL A 106 13.64 -6.10 1.62
N ALA A 107 14.56 -6.73 2.36
CA ALA A 107 15.45 -7.75 1.82
C ALA A 107 14.67 -8.95 1.25
N PHE A 108 13.61 -9.37 1.96
CA PHE A 108 12.75 -10.46 1.54
C PHE A 108 11.93 -10.15 0.29
N LEU A 109 11.34 -8.94 0.21
CA LEU A 109 10.40 -8.57 -0.86
C LEU A 109 11.07 -8.01 -2.13
N SER A 110 12.30 -7.49 -2.02
CA SER A 110 13.00 -6.91 -3.18
C SER A 110 13.19 -7.89 -4.34
N PRO A 111 13.58 -9.18 -4.12
CA PRO A 111 13.69 -10.17 -5.19
C PRO A 111 12.35 -10.46 -5.89
N HIS A 112 11.23 -10.18 -5.21
CA HIS A 112 9.88 -10.38 -5.75
C HIS A 112 9.32 -9.14 -6.45
N GLY A 113 10.15 -8.10 -6.67
CA GLY A 113 9.80 -6.89 -7.40
C GLY A 113 8.99 -5.86 -6.59
N ILE A 114 9.02 -5.97 -5.25
CA ILE A 114 8.48 -4.95 -4.36
C ILE A 114 9.57 -3.93 -4.06
N THR A 115 9.28 -2.66 -4.37
CA THR A 115 10.23 -1.58 -4.07
C THR A 115 10.43 -1.39 -2.57
N PRO A 116 11.62 -0.96 -2.12
CA PRO A 116 11.90 -0.73 -0.70
C PRO A 116 10.88 0.16 0.01
N ASN A 117 10.42 1.22 -0.67
CA ASN A 117 9.39 2.11 -0.10
C ASN A 117 8.07 1.41 0.17
N ARG A 118 7.66 0.47 -0.68
CA ARG A 118 6.45 -0.34 -0.47
C ARG A 118 6.65 -1.34 0.66
N ALA A 119 7.79 -2.00 0.72
CA ALA A 119 8.12 -2.93 1.79
C ALA A 119 8.13 -2.24 3.17
N VAL A 120 8.70 -1.04 3.27
CA VAL A 120 8.67 -0.23 4.51
C VAL A 120 7.23 0.17 4.88
N LYS A 121 6.38 0.51 3.90
CA LYS A 121 4.95 0.80 4.18
C LYS A 121 4.23 -0.43 4.72
N LEU A 122 4.46 -1.62 4.13
CA LEU A 122 3.94 -2.90 4.61
C LEU A 122 4.32 -3.13 6.07
N TYR A 123 5.60 -2.97 6.40
CA TYR A 123 6.06 -3.15 7.76
C TYR A 123 5.45 -2.13 8.74
N LYS A 124 5.23 -0.88 8.31
CA LYS A 124 4.56 0.12 9.14
C LYS A 124 3.11 -0.23 9.45
N GLU A 125 2.43 -0.92 8.55
CA GLU A 125 1.01 -1.28 8.67
C GLU A 125 0.83 -2.58 9.47
N TYR A 126 1.61 -3.61 9.17
CA TYR A 126 1.45 -4.95 9.76
C TYR A 126 2.50 -5.31 10.82
N GLY A 127 3.54 -4.48 10.99
CA GLY A 127 4.61 -4.73 11.97
C GLY A 127 5.31 -6.07 11.76
N GLU A 128 5.52 -6.80 12.84
CA GLU A 128 6.16 -8.13 12.83
C GLU A 128 5.37 -9.19 12.06
N GLN A 129 4.06 -9.00 11.90
CA GLN A 129 3.21 -9.92 11.15
C GLN A 129 3.43 -9.84 9.63
N THR A 130 4.13 -8.82 9.14
CA THR A 130 4.35 -8.61 7.70
C THR A 130 4.91 -9.84 7.00
N MET A 131 5.92 -10.47 7.60
CA MET A 131 6.57 -11.65 7.01
C MET A 131 5.63 -12.85 6.93
N ASP A 132 4.80 -13.04 7.94
CA ASP A 132 3.79 -14.11 7.96
C ASP A 132 2.70 -13.85 6.92
N ILE A 133 2.18 -12.62 6.88
CA ILE A 133 1.17 -12.21 5.89
C ILE A 133 1.69 -12.43 4.46
N VAL A 134 2.90 -11.97 4.17
CA VAL A 134 3.46 -12.09 2.83
C VAL A 134 3.68 -13.55 2.43
N LYS A 135 4.11 -14.41 3.37
CA LYS A 135 4.38 -15.83 3.11
C LYS A 135 3.10 -16.67 2.98
N ASN A 136 2.16 -16.45 3.88
CA ASN A 136 0.99 -17.32 4.03
C ASN A 136 -0.29 -16.75 3.43
N HIS A 137 -0.39 -15.40 3.34
CA HIS A 137 -1.57 -14.68 2.88
C HIS A 137 -1.22 -13.50 1.96
N PRO A 138 -0.47 -13.72 0.86
CA PRO A 138 0.06 -12.63 0.03
C PRO A 138 -1.03 -11.75 -0.58
N TYR A 139 -2.24 -12.25 -0.75
CA TYR A 139 -3.35 -11.50 -1.32
C TYR A 139 -3.96 -10.47 -0.36
N LYS A 140 -3.68 -10.55 0.95
CA LYS A 140 -3.98 -9.45 1.89
C LYS A 140 -3.27 -8.15 1.50
N LEU A 141 -2.17 -8.24 0.76
CA LEU A 141 -1.47 -7.07 0.23
C LEU A 141 -2.35 -6.23 -0.73
N CYS A 142 -3.39 -6.82 -1.31
CA CYS A 142 -4.34 -6.12 -2.18
C CYS A 142 -5.18 -5.07 -1.43
N GLU A 143 -5.29 -5.18 -0.11
CA GLU A 143 -5.99 -4.21 0.74
C GLU A 143 -5.22 -2.89 0.85
N MET A 144 -3.91 -2.91 0.56
CA MET A 144 -3.05 -1.74 0.65
C MET A 144 -3.12 -0.83 -0.58
N ALA A 145 -3.15 0.47 -0.33
CA ALA A 145 -3.04 1.47 -1.38
C ALA A 145 -1.74 1.30 -2.18
N GLY A 146 -1.88 1.02 -3.47
CA GLY A 146 -0.76 0.89 -4.41
C GLY A 146 -0.19 -0.53 -4.58
N VAL A 147 -0.77 -1.54 -3.91
CA VAL A 147 -0.49 -2.95 -4.19
C VAL A 147 -1.75 -3.57 -4.81
N GLY A 148 -1.77 -3.72 -6.12
CA GLY A 148 -2.87 -4.39 -6.82
C GLY A 148 -2.65 -5.90 -6.92
N PHE A 149 -3.71 -6.62 -7.32
CA PHE A 149 -3.70 -8.07 -7.51
C PHE A 149 -2.48 -8.57 -8.30
N LYS A 150 -2.15 -7.94 -9.44
CA LYS A 150 -1.01 -8.37 -10.27
C LYS A 150 0.33 -8.38 -9.51
N THR A 151 0.51 -7.45 -8.58
CA THR A 151 1.73 -7.40 -7.76
C THR A 151 1.70 -8.47 -6.68
N ALA A 152 0.58 -8.63 -5.98
CA ALA A 152 0.39 -9.68 -4.97
C ALA A 152 0.48 -11.08 -5.60
N ASP A 153 -0.11 -11.28 -6.78
CA ASP A 153 -0.08 -12.54 -7.53
C ASP A 153 1.35 -12.91 -7.96
N LYS A 154 2.13 -11.94 -8.44
CA LYS A 154 3.54 -12.17 -8.77
C LYS A 154 4.34 -12.64 -7.55
N ILE A 155 4.11 -12.06 -6.38
CA ILE A 155 4.73 -12.49 -5.12
C ILE A 155 4.29 -13.90 -4.78
N ALA A 156 2.97 -14.15 -4.76
CA ALA A 156 2.38 -15.44 -4.44
C ALA A 156 2.92 -16.56 -5.34
N MET A 157 2.98 -16.32 -6.64
CA MET A 157 3.53 -17.27 -7.61
C MET A 157 5.02 -17.52 -7.40
N SER A 158 5.82 -16.49 -7.08
CA SER A 158 7.24 -16.68 -6.79
C SER A 158 7.50 -17.46 -5.50
N MET A 159 6.52 -17.53 -4.60
CA MET A 159 6.55 -18.33 -3.37
C MET A 159 5.98 -19.74 -3.54
N GLY A 160 5.52 -20.09 -4.74
CA GLY A 160 4.96 -21.42 -5.02
C GLY A 160 3.53 -21.60 -4.52
N ILE A 161 2.77 -20.53 -4.31
CA ILE A 161 1.34 -20.62 -3.98
C ILE A 161 0.59 -21.25 -5.17
N ASP A 162 -0.31 -22.18 -4.88
CA ASP A 162 -1.09 -22.87 -5.88
C ASP A 162 -1.95 -21.88 -6.70
N ARG A 163 -1.89 -22.03 -8.03
CA ARG A 163 -2.68 -21.23 -8.97
C ARG A 163 -4.18 -21.37 -8.80
N LEU A 164 -4.62 -22.50 -8.25
CA LEU A 164 -6.03 -22.79 -7.95
C LEU A 164 -6.41 -22.45 -6.50
N SER A 165 -5.50 -21.85 -5.73
CA SER A 165 -5.82 -21.50 -4.34
C SER A 165 -7.07 -20.60 -4.27
N PRO A 166 -8.00 -20.91 -3.34
CA PRO A 166 -9.22 -20.12 -3.19
C PRO A 166 -8.98 -18.64 -3.00
N GLU A 167 -7.96 -18.28 -2.23
CA GLU A 167 -7.61 -16.89 -1.96
C GLU A 167 -7.17 -16.16 -3.25
N ARG A 168 -6.38 -16.82 -4.10
CA ARG A 168 -5.98 -16.28 -5.40
C ARG A 168 -7.18 -16.03 -6.30
N VAL A 169 -8.04 -17.02 -6.42
CA VAL A 169 -9.21 -16.95 -7.31
C VAL A 169 -10.15 -15.83 -6.85
N ASP A 170 -10.40 -15.72 -5.55
CA ASP A 170 -11.25 -14.69 -4.97
C ASP A 170 -10.71 -13.28 -5.25
N GLU A 171 -9.43 -13.05 -4.98
CA GLU A 171 -8.83 -11.74 -5.20
C GLU A 171 -8.72 -11.40 -6.70
N GLY A 172 -8.50 -12.40 -7.55
CA GLY A 172 -8.53 -12.23 -9.01
C GLY A 172 -9.92 -11.85 -9.55
N ILE A 173 -10.97 -12.46 -9.00
CA ILE A 173 -12.37 -12.12 -9.30
C ILE A 173 -12.65 -10.66 -8.90
N LEU A 174 -12.31 -10.27 -7.68
CA LEU A 174 -12.53 -8.91 -7.19
C LEU A 174 -11.70 -7.88 -7.94
N TYR A 175 -10.47 -8.25 -8.32
CA TYR A 175 -9.63 -7.40 -9.15
C TYR A 175 -10.23 -7.19 -10.54
N THR A 176 -10.84 -8.21 -11.14
CA THR A 176 -11.50 -8.09 -12.45
C THR A 176 -12.59 -7.02 -12.43
N LEU A 177 -13.41 -6.98 -11.37
CA LEU A 177 -14.39 -5.91 -11.16
C LEU A 177 -13.73 -4.56 -10.91
N THR A 178 -12.65 -4.53 -10.12
CA THR A 178 -11.90 -3.28 -9.86
C THR A 178 -11.30 -2.70 -11.14
N ASP A 179 -10.78 -3.56 -12.02
CA ASP A 179 -10.23 -3.16 -13.31
C ASP A 179 -11.33 -2.61 -14.25
N ALA A 180 -12.54 -3.22 -14.23
CA ALA A 180 -13.70 -2.71 -14.93
C ALA A 180 -14.11 -1.31 -14.40
N GLU A 181 -14.15 -1.13 -13.08
CA GLU A 181 -14.42 0.16 -12.45
C GLU A 181 -13.39 1.23 -12.84
N SER A 182 -12.13 0.88 -12.94
CA SER A 182 -11.07 1.81 -13.37
C SER A 182 -11.26 2.32 -14.81
N ARG A 183 -12.02 1.57 -15.61
CA ARG A 183 -12.39 1.92 -16.99
C ARG A 183 -13.76 2.61 -17.08
N GLY A 184 -14.38 2.94 -15.95
CA GLY A 184 -15.67 3.64 -15.89
C GLY A 184 -16.90 2.73 -15.83
N ASN A 185 -16.74 1.41 -15.68
CA ASN A 185 -17.84 0.46 -15.59
C ASN A 185 -18.08 0.07 -14.12
N LEU A 186 -19.18 0.49 -13.52
CA LEU A 186 -19.48 0.18 -12.11
C LEU A 186 -19.82 -1.29 -11.87
N CYS A 187 -20.25 -2.01 -12.91
CA CYS A 187 -20.58 -3.43 -12.90
C CYS A 187 -20.12 -4.12 -14.17
N MET A 188 -20.26 -5.41 -14.20
CA MET A 188 -20.07 -6.25 -15.38
C MET A 188 -21.30 -7.11 -15.61
N GLU A 189 -21.67 -7.31 -16.87
CA GLU A 189 -22.67 -8.30 -17.22
C GLU A 189 -22.16 -9.71 -16.96
N ARG A 190 -23.05 -10.58 -16.47
CA ARG A 190 -22.71 -11.95 -16.05
C ARG A 190 -22.04 -12.76 -17.17
N ASP A 191 -22.52 -12.60 -18.41
CA ASP A 191 -22.00 -13.38 -19.54
C ASP A 191 -20.54 -13.02 -19.88
N GLY A 192 -20.15 -11.76 -19.74
CA GLY A 192 -18.77 -11.32 -19.95
C GLY A 192 -17.86 -11.46 -18.75
N PHE A 193 -18.42 -11.58 -17.54
CA PHE A 193 -17.68 -11.58 -16.29
C PHE A 193 -16.78 -12.80 -16.13
N ILE A 194 -17.29 -14.02 -16.39
CA ILE A 194 -16.50 -15.27 -16.26
C ILE A 194 -15.31 -15.25 -17.20
N ALA A 195 -15.53 -14.87 -18.47
CA ALA A 195 -14.47 -14.79 -19.46
C ALA A 195 -13.40 -13.73 -19.07
N ALA A 196 -13.82 -12.61 -18.49
CA ALA A 196 -12.90 -11.61 -17.98
C ALA A 196 -12.09 -12.11 -16.78
N CYS A 197 -12.69 -12.89 -15.88
CA CYS A 197 -11.98 -13.53 -14.77
C CYS A 197 -10.93 -14.53 -15.26
N GLN A 198 -11.27 -15.37 -16.26
CA GLN A 198 -10.31 -16.27 -16.87
C GLN A 198 -9.11 -15.53 -17.47
N LYS A 199 -9.39 -14.44 -18.20
CA LYS A 199 -8.33 -13.59 -18.76
C LYS A 199 -7.45 -12.94 -17.67
N THR A 200 -8.03 -12.59 -16.53
CA THR A 200 -7.27 -11.99 -15.42
C THR A 200 -6.39 -13.01 -14.69
N LEU A 201 -6.92 -14.22 -14.48
CA LEU A 201 -6.26 -15.27 -13.70
C LEU A 201 -5.27 -16.12 -14.52
N GLU A 202 -5.41 -16.14 -15.84
CA GLU A 202 -4.50 -16.83 -16.78
C GLU A 202 -4.14 -18.25 -16.34
N THR A 203 -5.15 -19.02 -15.88
CA THR A 203 -4.98 -20.39 -15.36
C THR A 203 -5.85 -21.35 -16.15
N PRO A 204 -5.27 -22.15 -17.07
CA PRO A 204 -6.03 -23.02 -17.95
C PRO A 204 -6.87 -24.09 -17.21
N GLU A 205 -6.40 -24.53 -16.04
CA GLU A 205 -7.08 -25.52 -15.21
C GLU A 205 -8.30 -24.95 -14.46
N LEU A 206 -8.43 -23.62 -14.41
CA LEU A 206 -9.53 -22.94 -13.73
C LEU A 206 -10.76 -22.89 -14.65
N THR A 207 -11.74 -23.76 -14.39
CA THR A 207 -12.96 -23.85 -15.20
C THR A 207 -13.97 -22.73 -14.87
N ASP A 208 -14.89 -22.45 -15.81
CA ASP A 208 -16.00 -21.50 -15.60
C ASP A 208 -16.81 -21.83 -14.35
N GLN A 209 -17.06 -23.14 -14.12
CA GLN A 209 -17.80 -23.61 -12.96
C GLN A 209 -17.07 -23.29 -11.65
N MET A 210 -15.75 -23.41 -11.62
CA MET A 210 -14.94 -23.06 -10.44
C MET A 210 -15.00 -21.56 -10.16
N ILE A 211 -14.88 -20.73 -11.19
CA ILE A 211 -15.01 -19.28 -11.05
C ILE A 211 -16.41 -18.90 -10.55
N ALA A 212 -17.45 -19.48 -11.14
CA ALA A 212 -18.84 -19.24 -10.73
C ALA A 212 -19.09 -19.68 -9.27
N ALA A 213 -18.57 -20.81 -8.86
CA ALA A 213 -18.67 -21.28 -7.46
C ALA A 213 -17.98 -20.31 -6.49
N ARG A 214 -16.77 -19.82 -6.82
CA ARG A 214 -16.07 -18.81 -5.99
C ARG A 214 -16.81 -17.47 -5.97
N ALA A 215 -17.32 -17.00 -7.11
CA ALA A 215 -18.11 -15.78 -7.19
C ALA A 215 -19.38 -15.88 -6.31
N ASN A 216 -20.10 -17.00 -6.35
CA ASN A 216 -21.24 -17.24 -5.47
C ASN A 216 -20.83 -17.20 -3.98
N ARG A 217 -19.67 -17.74 -3.64
CA ARG A 217 -19.14 -17.64 -2.27
C ARG A 217 -18.87 -16.20 -1.86
N LEU A 218 -18.24 -15.41 -2.73
CA LEU A 218 -17.99 -13.99 -2.49
C LEU A 218 -19.27 -13.17 -2.32
N ILE A 219 -20.35 -13.56 -3.01
CA ILE A 219 -21.69 -12.96 -2.82
C ILE A 219 -22.23 -13.30 -1.42
N LEU A 220 -22.14 -14.57 -1.02
CA LEU A 220 -22.57 -15.00 0.32
C LEU A 220 -21.76 -14.34 1.43
N ASP A 221 -20.45 -14.16 1.22
CA ASP A 221 -19.55 -13.49 2.16
C ASP A 221 -19.70 -11.95 2.15
N GLY A 222 -20.61 -11.39 1.34
CA GLY A 222 -20.88 -9.96 1.26
C GLY A 222 -19.75 -9.13 0.66
N ARG A 223 -18.90 -9.73 -0.18
CA ARG A 223 -17.82 -9.03 -0.91
C ARG A 223 -18.22 -8.63 -2.32
N MET A 224 -19.23 -9.31 -2.85
CA MET A 224 -19.84 -9.06 -4.16
C MET A 224 -21.35 -9.00 -4.04
N ARG A 225 -22.00 -8.39 -5.02
CA ARG A 225 -23.45 -8.33 -5.14
C ARG A 225 -23.87 -8.53 -6.60
N THR A 226 -25.06 -9.10 -6.78
CA THR A 226 -25.69 -9.18 -8.09
C THR A 226 -26.98 -8.40 -8.08
N TYR A 227 -27.24 -7.67 -9.15
CA TYR A 227 -28.50 -7.03 -9.41
C TYR A 227 -28.87 -7.29 -10.88
N GLU A 228 -30.01 -7.95 -11.12
CA GLU A 228 -30.43 -8.43 -12.43
C GLU A 228 -29.33 -9.29 -13.09
N SER A 229 -28.84 -8.89 -14.28
CA SER A 229 -27.76 -9.56 -15.00
C SER A 229 -26.35 -9.04 -14.62
N CYS A 230 -26.26 -8.04 -13.75
CA CYS A 230 -25.01 -7.37 -13.42
C CYS A 230 -24.36 -7.87 -12.14
N VAL A 231 -23.04 -7.90 -12.14
CA VAL A 231 -22.20 -8.26 -11.01
C VAL A 231 -21.40 -7.04 -10.54
N TYR A 232 -21.44 -6.79 -9.25
CA TYR A 232 -20.81 -5.63 -8.60
C TYR A 232 -19.85 -6.06 -7.49
N ARG A 233 -18.89 -5.21 -7.19
CA ARG A 233 -18.28 -5.23 -5.85
C ARG A 233 -19.28 -4.65 -4.85
N GLU A 234 -19.35 -5.22 -3.66
CA GLU A 234 -20.26 -4.77 -2.61
C GLU A 234 -20.14 -3.28 -2.28
N LYS A 235 -18.89 -2.79 -2.21
CA LYS A 235 -18.61 -1.36 -1.94
C LYS A 235 -19.24 -0.44 -3.00
N THR A 236 -19.17 -0.82 -4.26
CA THR A 236 -19.68 -0.04 -5.39
C THR A 236 -21.19 -0.08 -5.44
N ALA A 237 -21.80 -1.26 -5.26
CA ALA A 237 -23.26 -1.40 -5.16
C ALA A 237 -23.83 -0.55 -4.03
N LYS A 238 -23.23 -0.58 -2.84
CA LYS A 238 -23.63 0.28 -1.71
C LYS A 238 -23.52 1.78 -2.01
N ALA A 239 -22.49 2.18 -2.75
CA ALA A 239 -22.31 3.58 -3.13
C ALA A 239 -23.44 4.05 -4.09
N GLU A 240 -23.81 3.22 -5.07
CA GLU A 240 -24.94 3.51 -5.98
C GLU A 240 -26.29 3.57 -5.24
N GLU A 241 -26.56 2.60 -4.35
CA GLU A 241 -27.77 2.61 -3.53
C GLU A 241 -27.87 3.90 -2.70
N LYS A 242 -26.77 4.26 -2.02
CA LYS A 242 -26.74 5.49 -1.20
C LYS A 242 -26.94 6.74 -2.05
N LEU A 243 -26.33 6.79 -3.24
CA LEU A 243 -26.53 7.92 -4.16
C LEU A 243 -27.99 8.01 -4.61
N ALA A 244 -28.60 6.88 -4.99
CA ALA A 244 -30.01 6.83 -5.38
C ALA A 244 -30.93 7.32 -4.25
N ASP A 245 -30.66 6.91 -3.00
CA ASP A 245 -31.43 7.34 -1.84
C ASP A 245 -31.27 8.84 -1.57
N LEU A 246 -30.07 9.39 -1.71
CA LEU A 246 -29.83 10.83 -1.59
C LEU A 246 -30.58 11.63 -2.66
N ILE A 247 -30.57 11.16 -3.91
CA ILE A 247 -31.29 11.79 -5.01
C ILE A 247 -32.80 11.74 -4.72
N ARG A 248 -33.35 10.58 -4.34
CA ARG A 248 -34.76 10.43 -3.95
C ARG A 248 -35.14 11.35 -2.80
N TYR A 249 -34.26 11.47 -1.80
CA TYR A 249 -34.48 12.38 -0.69
C TYR A 249 -34.55 13.83 -1.15
N GLN A 250 -33.62 14.26 -1.99
CA GLN A 250 -33.61 15.62 -2.53
C GLN A 250 -34.85 15.93 -3.37
N ILE A 251 -35.24 15.01 -4.26
CA ILE A 251 -36.45 15.16 -5.07
C ILE A 251 -37.71 15.33 -4.20
N ARG A 252 -37.80 14.55 -3.10
CA ARG A 252 -38.95 14.61 -2.19
C ARG A 252 -38.96 15.86 -1.31
N HIS A 253 -37.80 16.41 -1.01
CA HIS A 253 -37.62 17.54 -0.10
C HIS A 253 -37.14 18.79 -0.86
N GLN A 254 -37.38 18.85 -2.17
CA GLN A 254 -37.19 20.09 -2.89
C GLN A 254 -38.14 21.15 -2.28
N ASN A 255 -37.56 22.01 -1.43
CA ASN A 255 -38.15 23.31 -1.22
C ASN A 255 -38.16 23.98 -2.58
N PRO A 256 -39.32 24.45 -3.10
CA PRO A 256 -39.32 25.33 -4.26
C PRO A 256 -38.49 26.54 -3.82
N CYS A 257 -37.24 26.59 -4.14
CA CYS A 257 -36.50 27.83 -4.11
C CYS A 257 -37.14 28.72 -5.15
N THR A 258 -38.09 29.57 -4.72
CA THR A 258 -38.46 30.74 -5.45
C THR A 258 -37.22 31.62 -5.45
N TYR A 259 -36.31 31.34 -6.34
CA TYR A 259 -35.32 32.34 -6.72
C TYR A 259 -36.16 33.48 -7.30
N GLY A 260 -35.99 34.69 -6.76
CA GLY A 260 -36.44 35.91 -7.43
C GLY A 260 -35.91 35.94 -8.87
N ASP A 261 -35.85 37.01 -9.50
CA ASP A 261 -35.37 37.10 -10.87
C ASP A 261 -33.97 36.42 -11.02
N LEU A 262 -33.99 35.14 -11.46
CA LEU A 262 -32.79 34.29 -11.58
C LEU A 262 -31.80 34.88 -12.59
N ASP A 263 -32.32 35.54 -13.64
CA ASP A 263 -31.50 36.18 -14.64
C ASP A 263 -30.74 37.34 -14.05
N HIS A 264 -31.37 38.13 -13.19
CA HIS A 264 -30.72 39.26 -12.50
C HIS A 264 -29.63 38.76 -11.51
N GLU A 265 -29.87 37.67 -10.81
CA GLU A 265 -28.85 37.09 -9.90
C GLU A 265 -27.68 36.50 -10.70
N LEU A 266 -27.95 35.80 -11.82
CA LEU A 266 -26.92 35.32 -12.72
C LEU A 266 -26.05 36.41 -13.31
N ASP A 267 -26.67 37.50 -13.80
CA ASP A 267 -25.96 38.69 -14.33
C ASP A 267 -25.06 39.33 -13.27
N ARG A 268 -25.52 39.37 -12.02
CA ARG A 268 -24.78 39.90 -10.89
C ARG A 268 -23.56 39.02 -10.58
N GLU A 269 -23.71 37.70 -10.54
CA GLU A 269 -22.61 36.78 -10.28
C GLU A 269 -21.63 36.73 -11.46
N GLU A 270 -22.08 36.75 -12.71
CA GLU A 270 -21.22 36.86 -13.88
C GLU A 270 -20.36 38.13 -13.81
N SER A 271 -20.96 39.23 -13.43
CA SER A 271 -20.24 40.50 -13.26
C SER A 271 -19.22 40.45 -12.13
N ARG A 272 -19.58 39.82 -11.01
CA ARG A 272 -18.71 39.64 -9.85
C ARG A 272 -17.51 38.77 -10.16
N LEU A 273 -17.73 37.63 -10.86
CA LEU A 273 -16.72 36.66 -11.19
C LEU A 273 -15.96 36.94 -12.47
N LYS A 274 -16.39 38.00 -13.22
CA LYS A 274 -15.84 38.37 -14.54
C LYS A 274 -15.87 37.20 -15.53
N VAL A 275 -16.90 36.34 -15.47
CA VAL A 275 -17.15 35.19 -16.32
C VAL A 275 -18.49 35.44 -17.04
N ARG A 276 -18.62 34.96 -18.28
CA ARG A 276 -19.90 34.92 -19.00
C ARG A 276 -20.26 33.46 -19.24
N LEU A 277 -21.43 33.05 -18.78
CA LEU A 277 -21.98 31.73 -19.03
C LEU A 277 -22.46 31.63 -20.48
N ALA A 278 -22.30 30.48 -21.11
CA ALA A 278 -22.89 30.19 -22.41
C ALA A 278 -24.44 30.07 -22.28
N SER A 279 -25.17 30.27 -23.38
CA SER A 279 -26.62 30.21 -23.38
C SER A 279 -27.18 28.89 -22.84
N GLU A 280 -26.49 27.78 -23.13
CA GLU A 280 -26.83 26.42 -22.62
C GLU A 280 -26.56 26.24 -21.13
N GLN A 281 -25.69 27.06 -20.56
CA GLN A 281 -25.36 27.03 -19.12
C GLN A 281 -26.29 27.92 -18.28
N ARG A 282 -27.06 28.80 -18.95
CA ARG A 282 -28.07 29.66 -18.31
C ARG A 282 -29.46 29.04 -18.28
N GLN A 283 -29.70 27.94 -19.02
CA GLN A 283 -30.90 27.11 -19.00
C GLN A 283 -30.88 26.11 -17.85
#